data_d32a0403b3cf186666f7fbb2407d7d0a
#
_entry.id   d32a0403b3cf186666f7fbb2407d7d0a
#
_cell.length_a   1.000
_cell.length_b   1.000
_cell.length_c   1.000
_cell.angle_alpha   90.00
_cell.angle_beta   90.00
_cell.angle_gamma   90.00
#
_symmetry.space_group_name_H-M   'P 1'
#
loop_
_entity.id
_entity.type
_entity.pdbx_description
1 polymer ?
#
loop_
_entity_poly.entity_id
_entity_poly.type
_entity_poly.pdbx_seq_one_letter_code
_entity_poly.pdbx_strand_id
1 'polypeptide(L)'
;MTLLKKLFKRSDDKSSLKTEPTAVKPNLTQASPDKPQQATKSVNARASQGKADRSKPKSKETDRVNKGNSARQSTVTAKPMQAWRREDFAVAPAEGKQRFHDFDLPDDVMHAIADLNFQYCSDIQRATLIESLEGRDIIGKAQTGTGKTAAFLISIITDLLDYPLEYKAAKGVPRALIIAPTRELALQIASDAEEMGKYANIGVVALVGGMDYDRQRKQLAARSVDILVATPGRLIDFVRSSDVDLGDVEVLVLDEADRMLSMGFIPDVRTIIRHTPRKGDRQTLLYSATFTDDVMSLARQWTVDAKVIEIAPEQKSTDSVEQLVYLVSRQDKYKLLRNFMQLNQLERVIVFGNRRDETRRLADRLQKDGLKAALMSGEITQQKRVKTLEDFRSGKINILVATDVAGRGIHVDGVSHVINYSLPEDADDYVHRIGRTGRAGTTGTSISFATEDDAFLLPEIETVAGVKMKCVYPDPNLLEAV
;
A
#
# COMPACT_ATOMS: atom_id res chain seq x y z
N MET A 1 10.22 5.13 23.73
CA MET A 1 10.23 4.14 24.83
C MET A 1 10.41 2.78 24.19
N THR A 2 11.52 2.11 24.47
CA THR A 2 12.17 1.07 23.67
C THR A 2 11.48 -0.30 23.78
N LEU A 3 11.55 -1.14 22.74
CA LEU A 3 11.14 -2.56 22.68
C LEU A 3 11.49 -3.36 23.96
N LEU A 4 12.60 -3.03 24.62
CA LEU A 4 13.02 -3.61 25.92
C LEU A 4 11.98 -3.42 27.04
N LYS A 5 11.24 -2.30 27.08
CA LYS A 5 10.17 -2.10 28.06
C LYS A 5 8.90 -2.89 27.73
N LYS A 6 8.68 -3.20 26.45
CA LYS A 6 7.56 -4.04 25.99
C LYS A 6 7.77 -5.51 26.38
N LEU A 7 9.00 -6.01 26.27
CA LEU A 7 9.37 -7.37 26.67
C LEU A 7 9.27 -7.57 28.20
N PHE A 8 9.62 -6.55 29.01
CA PHE A 8 9.53 -6.67 30.46
C PHE A 8 8.08 -6.62 31.00
N LYS A 9 7.17 -5.91 30.36
CA LYS A 9 5.77 -5.79 30.82
C LYS A 9 4.95 -7.07 30.57
N ARG A 10 5.32 -7.88 29.54
CA ARG A 10 4.68 -9.20 29.28
C ARG A 10 5.23 -10.34 30.16
N SER A 11 6.43 -10.18 30.77
CA SER A 11 7.00 -11.20 31.64
C SER A 11 6.58 -11.11 33.11
N ASP A 12 5.99 -10.00 33.57
CA ASP A 12 5.59 -9.81 34.96
C ASP A 12 4.30 -10.55 35.36
N ASP A 13 3.58 -11.13 34.39
CA ASP A 13 2.37 -11.93 34.67
C ASP A 13 2.64 -13.43 34.86
N LYS A 14 3.91 -13.88 34.82
CA LYS A 14 4.27 -15.27 35.08
C LYS A 14 5.53 -15.38 35.94
N SER A 15 5.32 -15.68 37.24
CA SER A 15 6.23 -16.23 38.25
C SER A 15 7.14 -15.29 39.00
N SER A 16 6.81 -15.19 40.29
CA SER A 16 7.67 -14.79 41.40
C SER A 16 8.84 -15.75 41.60
N LEU A 17 10.09 -15.30 41.42
CA LEU A 17 11.29 -15.86 42.06
C LEU A 17 12.36 -14.76 42.17
N LYS A 18 12.73 -14.49 43.42
CA LYS A 18 13.74 -13.49 43.85
C LYS A 18 15.15 -14.00 43.60
N THR A 19 16.01 -13.17 43.01
CA THR A 19 17.46 -13.17 43.30
C THR A 19 18.02 -11.77 43.02
N GLU A 20 18.73 -11.23 44.02
CA GLU A 20 19.40 -9.92 44.03
C GLU A 20 20.64 -9.91 43.10
N PRO A 21 20.98 -8.75 42.49
CA PRO A 21 22.22 -8.62 41.73
C PRO A 21 23.28 -7.82 42.50
N THR A 22 24.48 -8.36 42.49
CA THR A 22 25.74 -7.77 42.96
C THR A 22 26.23 -6.67 42.04
N ALA A 23 26.58 -5.52 42.60
CA ALA A 23 27.07 -4.35 41.88
C ALA A 23 28.57 -4.46 41.52
N VAL A 24 28.90 -4.12 40.28
CA VAL A 24 30.27 -3.79 39.86
C VAL A 24 30.26 -2.46 39.11
N LYS A 25 30.99 -1.47 39.63
CA LYS A 25 31.25 -0.16 39.02
C LYS A 25 32.44 -0.24 38.07
N PRO A 26 32.46 0.52 36.96
CA PRO A 26 33.73 0.95 36.38
C PRO A 26 33.95 2.47 36.41
N ASN A 27 35.23 2.80 36.52
CA ASN A 27 35.88 4.09 36.70
C ASN A 27 35.71 5.07 35.49
N LEU A 28 35.64 6.35 35.88
CA LEU A 28 35.80 7.53 35.05
C LEU A 28 37.29 7.79 34.69
N THR A 29 37.54 8.23 33.47
CA THR A 29 38.68 9.09 33.15
C THR A 29 38.24 10.22 32.19
N GLN A 30 38.55 11.45 32.66
CA GLN A 30 38.29 12.75 32.04
C GLN A 30 39.30 13.07 30.92
N ALA A 31 38.88 13.83 29.90
CA ALA A 31 39.67 14.91 29.27
C ALA A 31 38.79 15.77 28.37
N SER A 32 38.68 17.06 28.69
CA SER A 32 38.42 18.21 27.80
C SER A 32 39.69 19.09 27.87
N PRO A 33 39.90 20.21 27.15
CA PRO A 33 39.06 20.98 26.24
C PRO A 33 39.80 21.48 24.98
N ASP A 34 39.09 22.13 24.05
CA ASP A 34 39.54 23.42 23.48
C ASP A 34 38.51 24.06 22.54
N LYS A 35 38.24 25.36 22.82
CA LYS A 35 37.60 26.33 21.90
C LYS A 35 38.69 27.24 21.30
N PRO A 36 38.49 27.89 20.12
CA PRO A 36 38.33 29.34 20.10
C PRO A 36 37.32 29.89 19.07
N GLN A 37 36.50 30.83 19.54
CA GLN A 37 36.40 32.27 19.27
C GLN A 37 36.20 32.80 17.83
N GLN A 38 35.00 33.35 17.66
CA GLN A 38 34.59 34.70 17.18
C GLN A 38 35.19 35.30 15.90
N ALA A 39 34.28 35.77 15.04
CA ALA A 39 34.35 37.15 14.46
C ALA A 39 32.97 37.62 13.95
N THR A 40 32.56 38.70 14.50
CA THR A 40 31.44 39.60 14.17
C THR A 40 31.68 40.38 12.87
N LYS A 41 30.63 40.75 12.13
CA LYS A 41 30.44 42.11 11.59
C LYS A 41 28.98 42.33 11.10
N SER A 42 28.46 43.37 11.63
CA SER A 42 27.25 44.15 11.48
C SER A 42 27.11 44.94 10.15
N VAL A 43 25.88 45.55 10.02
CA VAL A 43 25.54 46.81 9.33
C VAL A 43 24.70 46.58 8.06
N ASN A 44 23.53 47.09 7.81
CA ASN A 44 22.79 48.27 8.17
C ASN A 44 21.36 48.22 7.60
N ALA A 45 20.48 48.93 8.26
CA ALA A 45 19.09 49.23 7.96
C ALA A 45 18.89 50.17 6.76
N ARG A 46 17.72 50.10 6.15
CA ARG A 46 17.00 51.34 5.72
C ARG A 46 15.51 51.09 5.57
N ALA A 47 14.77 51.88 6.31
CA ALA A 47 13.33 52.05 6.26
C ALA A 47 12.93 52.96 5.09
N SER A 48 11.72 52.78 4.56
CA SER A 48 10.95 53.91 4.02
C SER A 48 9.45 53.65 4.20
N GLN A 49 8.83 54.66 4.76
CA GLN A 49 7.42 54.86 5.07
C GLN A 49 6.61 55.25 3.81
N GLY A 50 5.32 54.97 3.84
CA GLY A 50 4.35 55.55 2.88
C GLY A 50 2.92 55.15 3.22
N LYS A 51 2.28 55.99 4.10
CA LYS A 51 0.91 56.50 4.30
C LYS A 51 -0.22 55.96 3.40
N ALA A 52 -1.21 55.41 4.03
CA ALA A 52 -2.61 55.84 4.27
C ALA A 52 -3.43 56.33 3.05
N ASP A 53 -4.59 55.78 2.81
CA ASP A 53 -5.82 56.54 2.92
C ASP A 53 -7.10 55.64 3.03
N ARG A 54 -8.14 56.28 3.60
CA ARG A 54 -9.43 55.80 4.05
C ARG A 54 -10.42 55.65 2.90
N SER A 55 -11.37 54.72 3.01
CA SER A 55 -12.82 55.11 2.93
C SER A 55 -13.73 53.88 3.20
N LYS A 56 -14.58 54.00 4.22
CA LYS A 56 -15.86 53.29 4.33
C LYS A 56 -16.91 54.05 3.54
N PRO A 57 -17.98 53.43 3.06
CA PRO A 57 -19.26 53.77 3.61
C PRO A 57 -20.30 52.63 3.82
N LYS A 58 -21.00 52.81 4.93
CA LYS A 58 -22.49 52.78 5.16
C LYS A 58 -23.33 51.55 4.81
N SER A 59 -23.94 51.11 5.92
CA SER A 59 -25.14 50.34 6.15
C SER A 59 -26.39 50.73 5.31
N LYS A 60 -27.18 49.71 4.96
CA LYS A 60 -28.66 49.85 4.85
C LYS A 60 -29.33 48.65 5.52
N GLU A 61 -30.02 48.95 6.61
CA GLU A 61 -31.11 48.19 7.17
C GLU A 61 -32.27 48.11 6.18
N THR A 62 -32.90 46.96 6.05
CA THR A 62 -34.29 46.85 5.69
C THR A 62 -34.93 45.72 6.48
N ASP A 63 -35.82 46.12 7.37
CA ASP A 63 -36.83 45.31 8.05
C ASP A 63 -37.65 44.46 7.09
N ARG A 64 -37.88 43.20 7.43
CA ARG A 64 -39.09 42.46 7.04
C ARG A 64 -39.49 41.41 8.05
N VAL A 65 -40.46 41.81 8.85
CA VAL A 65 -41.67 41.11 9.24
C VAL A 65 -41.64 39.60 9.43
N ASN A 66 -41.75 39.25 10.67
CA ASN A 66 -42.11 38.01 11.31
C ASN A 66 -43.45 37.45 10.81
N LYS A 67 -43.50 36.25 10.26
CA LYS A 67 -44.72 35.42 10.23
C LYS A 67 -44.34 34.02 10.73
N GLY A 68 -44.88 33.76 11.90
CA GLY A 68 -44.77 32.49 12.56
C GLY A 68 -45.32 31.33 11.71
N ASN A 69 -44.59 30.24 11.70
CA ASN A 69 -45.12 28.95 11.33
C ASN A 69 -44.64 27.93 12.38
N SER A 70 -45.58 27.55 13.22
CA SER A 70 -45.41 26.51 14.22
C SER A 70 -45.27 25.15 13.49
N ALA A 71 -44.04 24.70 13.24
CA ALA A 71 -43.77 23.32 12.82
C ALA A 71 -43.56 22.46 14.08
N ARG A 72 -44.47 21.51 14.24
CA ARG A 72 -44.37 20.43 15.23
C ARG A 72 -43.00 19.80 15.18
N GLN A 73 -42.23 19.94 16.25
CA GLN A 73 -41.06 19.11 16.53
C GLN A 73 -41.58 17.70 16.82
N SER A 74 -41.53 16.85 15.81
CA SER A 74 -41.50 15.42 16.03
C SER A 74 -40.13 15.06 16.61
N THR A 75 -40.03 14.90 17.90
CA THR A 75 -38.91 14.26 18.58
C THR A 75 -38.89 12.82 18.12
N VAL A 76 -38.14 12.58 17.05
CA VAL A 76 -37.63 11.21 16.76
C VAL A 76 -36.64 10.94 17.87
N THR A 77 -37.06 10.20 18.88
CA THR A 77 -36.16 9.58 19.85
C THR A 77 -35.30 8.62 19.07
N ALA A 78 -34.08 9.03 18.72
CA ALA A 78 -33.06 8.11 18.25
C ALA A 78 -32.92 7.02 19.33
N LYS A 79 -33.24 5.78 18.99
CA LYS A 79 -32.87 4.64 19.82
C LYS A 79 -31.38 4.77 20.10
N PRO A 80 -30.92 4.61 21.36
CA PRO A 80 -29.48 4.55 21.62
C PRO A 80 -28.90 3.47 20.72
N MET A 81 -27.96 3.82 19.87
CA MET A 81 -27.18 2.85 19.10
C MET A 81 -26.55 1.93 20.13
N GLN A 82 -26.91 0.67 20.10
CA GLN A 82 -26.36 -0.34 20.98
C GLN A 82 -24.85 -0.39 20.68
N ALA A 83 -24.02 -0.21 21.71
CA ALA A 83 -22.57 -0.30 21.54
C ALA A 83 -22.24 -1.68 20.98
N TRP A 84 -21.39 -1.72 19.95
CA TRP A 84 -20.92 -2.99 19.37
C TRP A 84 -20.23 -3.84 20.45
N ARG A 85 -20.43 -5.13 20.39
CA ARG A 85 -19.81 -6.09 21.30
C ARG A 85 -19.22 -7.24 20.49
N ARG A 86 -18.15 -7.85 20.98
CA ARG A 86 -17.45 -8.95 20.32
C ARG A 86 -18.39 -10.14 20.03
N GLU A 87 -19.41 -10.36 20.88
CA GLU A 87 -20.41 -11.40 20.70
C GLU A 87 -21.31 -11.16 19.47
N ASP A 88 -21.43 -9.91 19.02
CA ASP A 88 -22.23 -9.55 17.83
C ASP A 88 -21.56 -10.04 16.53
N PHE A 89 -20.26 -10.41 16.60
CA PHE A 89 -19.49 -11.02 15.51
C PHE A 89 -19.05 -12.45 15.88
N ALA A 90 -20.01 -13.37 15.96
CA ALA A 90 -19.72 -14.77 16.27
C ALA A 90 -19.23 -15.54 15.03
N VAL A 91 -18.03 -16.09 15.09
CA VAL A 91 -17.45 -16.97 14.06
C VAL A 91 -17.28 -18.37 14.64
N ALA A 92 -17.93 -19.37 14.03
CA ALA A 92 -17.80 -20.77 14.47
C ALA A 92 -16.38 -21.30 14.23
N PRO A 93 -15.83 -22.12 15.14
CA PRO A 93 -14.58 -22.84 14.85
C PRO A 93 -14.75 -23.73 13.61
N ALA A 94 -13.74 -23.75 12.74
CA ALA A 94 -13.69 -24.62 11.57
C ALA A 94 -12.33 -25.34 11.54
N GLU A 95 -12.35 -26.62 11.19
CA GLU A 95 -11.14 -27.44 11.12
C GLU A 95 -10.12 -26.84 10.14
N GLY A 96 -8.87 -26.72 10.58
CA GLY A 96 -7.78 -26.16 9.79
C GLY A 96 -7.81 -24.63 9.58
N LYS A 97 -8.85 -23.92 10.11
CA LYS A 97 -8.98 -22.47 9.96
C LYS A 97 -8.79 -21.75 11.29
N GLN A 98 -7.88 -20.77 11.31
CA GLN A 98 -7.68 -19.87 12.44
C GLN A 98 -8.65 -18.70 12.35
N ARG A 99 -9.37 -18.39 13.43
CA ARG A 99 -10.24 -17.21 13.51
C ARG A 99 -9.44 -16.01 14.05
N PHE A 100 -9.85 -14.80 13.74
CA PHE A 100 -9.31 -13.61 14.39
C PHE A 100 -9.63 -13.56 15.89
N HIS A 101 -10.71 -14.21 16.33
CA HIS A 101 -11.09 -14.38 17.74
C HIS A 101 -10.09 -15.17 18.58
N ASP A 102 -9.22 -15.95 17.94
CA ASP A 102 -8.25 -16.80 18.61
C ASP A 102 -6.96 -16.03 18.97
N PHE A 103 -6.91 -14.74 18.59
CA PHE A 103 -5.85 -13.81 18.96
C PHE A 103 -6.35 -12.81 20.00
N ASP A 104 -5.42 -12.33 20.83
CA ASP A 104 -5.70 -11.25 21.79
C ASP A 104 -5.64 -9.89 21.05
N LEU A 105 -6.77 -9.53 20.41
CA LEU A 105 -6.92 -8.30 19.65
C LEU A 105 -7.85 -7.34 20.40
N PRO A 106 -7.57 -6.02 20.42
CA PRO A 106 -8.48 -5.03 20.97
C PRO A 106 -9.86 -5.04 20.32
N ASP A 107 -10.90 -4.69 21.07
CA ASP A 107 -12.29 -4.67 20.55
C ASP A 107 -12.47 -3.71 19.38
N ASP A 108 -11.76 -2.58 19.34
CA ASP A 108 -11.77 -1.65 18.22
C ASP A 108 -11.25 -2.28 16.93
N VAL A 109 -10.23 -3.13 17.02
CA VAL A 109 -9.69 -3.91 15.89
C VAL A 109 -10.68 -4.99 15.47
N MET A 110 -11.23 -5.72 16.43
CA MET A 110 -12.24 -6.77 16.17
C MET A 110 -13.50 -6.20 15.52
N HIS A 111 -13.93 -5.00 15.90
CA HIS A 111 -15.06 -4.32 15.28
C HIS A 111 -14.77 -3.99 13.80
N ALA A 112 -13.59 -3.48 13.48
CA ALA A 112 -13.20 -3.22 12.09
C ALA A 112 -13.12 -4.52 11.26
N ILE A 113 -12.58 -5.60 11.84
CA ILE A 113 -12.53 -6.93 11.24
C ILE A 113 -13.95 -7.47 10.95
N ALA A 114 -14.91 -7.25 11.88
CA ALA A 114 -16.29 -7.63 11.70
C ALA A 114 -16.95 -6.88 10.53
N ASP A 115 -16.75 -5.58 10.42
CA ASP A 115 -17.28 -4.76 9.32
C ASP A 115 -16.71 -5.18 7.95
N LEU A 116 -15.44 -5.61 7.92
CA LEU A 116 -14.79 -6.16 6.73
C LEU A 116 -15.22 -7.61 6.44
N ASN A 117 -16.03 -8.20 7.33
CA ASN A 117 -16.49 -9.60 7.24
C ASN A 117 -15.35 -10.62 7.15
N PHE A 118 -14.24 -10.37 7.83
CA PHE A 118 -13.10 -11.29 7.90
C PHE A 118 -13.34 -12.34 8.98
N GLN A 119 -13.85 -13.49 8.60
CA GLN A 119 -14.17 -14.57 9.53
C GLN A 119 -12.94 -15.38 9.95
N TYR A 120 -12.13 -15.79 8.97
CA TYR A 120 -10.94 -16.62 9.18
C TYR A 120 -9.72 -15.96 8.60
N CYS A 121 -8.59 -16.17 9.25
CA CYS A 121 -7.30 -15.73 8.75
C CYS A 121 -6.91 -16.51 7.49
N SER A 122 -6.34 -15.82 6.52
CA SER A 122 -5.55 -16.48 5.49
C SER A 122 -4.24 -17.02 6.10
N ASP A 123 -3.54 -17.90 5.38
CA ASP A 123 -2.30 -18.50 5.90
C ASP A 123 -1.24 -17.46 6.24
N ILE A 124 -1.06 -16.42 5.41
CA ILE A 124 -0.12 -15.34 5.70
C ILE A 124 -0.56 -14.52 6.91
N GLN A 125 -1.86 -14.26 7.07
CA GLN A 125 -2.39 -13.55 8.22
C GLN A 125 -2.14 -14.32 9.51
N ARG A 126 -2.50 -15.61 9.52
CA ARG A 126 -2.26 -16.49 10.65
C ARG A 126 -0.78 -16.52 11.06
N ALA A 127 0.10 -16.83 10.11
CA ALA A 127 1.53 -16.96 10.38
C ALA A 127 2.16 -15.63 10.81
N THR A 128 1.74 -14.50 10.20
CA THR A 128 2.21 -13.17 10.57
C THR A 128 1.74 -12.78 11.97
N LEU A 129 0.44 -12.90 12.28
CA LEU A 129 -0.11 -12.45 13.57
C LEU A 129 0.47 -13.20 14.75
N ILE A 130 0.72 -14.53 14.63
CA ILE A 130 1.38 -15.33 15.69
C ILE A 130 2.71 -14.70 16.11
N GLU A 131 3.51 -14.29 15.15
CA GLU A 131 4.88 -13.82 15.41
C GLU A 131 4.94 -12.29 15.64
N SER A 132 4.16 -11.51 14.87
CA SER A 132 4.23 -10.05 14.93
C SER A 132 3.60 -9.48 16.20
N LEU A 133 2.54 -10.08 16.73
CA LEU A 133 1.94 -9.66 18.01
C LEU A 133 2.87 -9.94 19.21
N GLU A 134 3.84 -10.86 19.04
CA GLU A 134 4.92 -11.07 20.01
C GLU A 134 6.10 -10.07 19.85
N GLY A 135 6.02 -9.16 18.89
CA GLY A 135 7.04 -8.16 18.61
C GLY A 135 8.24 -8.68 17.80
N ARG A 136 8.13 -9.85 17.14
CA ARG A 136 9.20 -10.41 16.33
C ARG A 136 9.26 -9.74 14.96
N ASP A 137 10.46 -9.64 14.40
CA ASP A 137 10.66 -9.25 13.02
C ASP A 137 10.19 -10.37 12.07
N ILE A 138 9.69 -9.97 10.90
CA ILE A 138 9.17 -10.91 9.91
C ILE A 138 9.81 -10.66 8.54
N ILE A 139 10.13 -11.75 7.86
CA ILE A 139 10.41 -11.79 6.43
C ILE A 139 9.37 -12.70 5.79
N GLY A 140 8.36 -12.09 5.15
CA GLY A 140 7.20 -12.79 4.61
C GLY A 140 7.24 -12.90 3.08
N LYS A 141 7.23 -14.13 2.55
CA LYS A 141 7.01 -14.40 1.13
C LYS A 141 5.53 -14.70 0.89
N ALA A 142 4.85 -13.77 0.24
CA ALA A 142 3.47 -13.96 -0.14
C ALA A 142 3.09 -13.08 -1.33
N GLN A 143 2.31 -13.62 -2.23
CA GLN A 143 1.82 -12.90 -3.41
C GLN A 143 0.86 -11.76 -3.05
N THR A 144 0.60 -10.86 -3.99
CA THR A 144 -0.43 -9.82 -3.83
C THR A 144 -1.82 -10.46 -3.77
N GLY A 145 -2.69 -9.94 -2.88
CA GLY A 145 -4.05 -10.44 -2.69
C GLY A 145 -4.19 -11.57 -1.65
N THR A 146 -3.11 -12.00 -0.99
CA THR A 146 -3.15 -13.01 0.07
C THR A 146 -3.58 -12.47 1.44
N GLY A 147 -3.76 -11.15 1.58
CA GLY A 147 -4.15 -10.50 2.83
C GLY A 147 -3.01 -9.99 3.69
N LYS A 148 -1.77 -9.83 3.14
CA LYS A 148 -0.61 -9.26 3.85
C LYS A 148 -0.91 -7.91 4.50
N THR A 149 -1.57 -7.01 3.75
CA THR A 149 -1.90 -5.65 4.23
C THR A 149 -2.70 -5.70 5.52
N ALA A 150 -3.76 -6.50 5.57
CA ALA A 150 -4.54 -6.66 6.79
C ALA A 150 -3.70 -7.26 7.93
N ALA A 151 -2.81 -8.23 7.64
CA ALA A 151 -1.96 -8.85 8.64
C ALA A 151 -1.07 -7.83 9.36
N PHE A 152 -0.28 -7.03 8.62
CA PHE A 152 0.58 -6.05 9.27
C PHE A 152 -0.19 -4.84 9.84
N LEU A 153 -1.31 -4.44 9.26
CA LEU A 153 -2.14 -3.36 9.82
C LEU A 153 -2.78 -3.77 11.14
N ILE A 154 -3.32 -4.98 11.25
CA ILE A 154 -3.85 -5.52 12.53
C ILE A 154 -2.74 -5.51 13.58
N SER A 155 -1.54 -5.99 13.25
CA SER A 155 -0.40 -5.98 14.19
C SER A 155 -0.03 -4.58 14.65
N ILE A 156 0.10 -3.62 13.71
CA ILE A 156 0.44 -2.22 14.00
C ILE A 156 -0.63 -1.60 14.90
N ILE A 157 -1.91 -1.70 14.53
CA ILE A 157 -3.00 -1.06 15.24
C ILE A 157 -3.16 -1.64 16.65
N THR A 158 -3.02 -2.97 16.79
CA THR A 158 -3.00 -3.63 18.10
C THR A 158 -1.85 -3.10 18.96
N ASP A 159 -0.63 -3.00 18.42
CA ASP A 159 0.52 -2.48 19.15
C ASP A 159 0.33 -1.02 19.57
N LEU A 160 -0.23 -0.18 18.71
CA LEU A 160 -0.54 1.21 19.02
C LEU A 160 -1.58 1.37 20.14
N LEU A 161 -2.56 0.48 20.21
CA LEU A 161 -3.61 0.46 21.24
C LEU A 161 -3.13 -0.14 22.55
N ASP A 162 -2.32 -1.20 22.54
CA ASP A 162 -1.78 -1.84 23.72
C ASP A 162 -0.75 -0.96 24.43
N TYR A 163 -0.04 -0.10 23.66
CA TYR A 163 0.99 0.81 24.15
C TYR A 163 0.70 2.26 23.78
N PRO A 164 -0.38 2.87 24.31
CA PRO A 164 -0.70 4.26 24.03
C PRO A 164 0.37 5.21 24.54
N LEU A 165 0.60 6.32 23.83
CA LEU A 165 1.51 7.36 24.30
C LEU A 165 0.93 8.06 25.54
N GLU A 166 1.75 8.26 26.56
CA GLU A 166 1.39 9.04 27.76
C GLU A 166 1.34 10.56 27.49
N TYR A 167 1.85 10.99 26.33
CA TYR A 167 1.94 12.38 25.92
C TYR A 167 1.38 12.56 24.50
N LYS A 168 1.03 13.81 24.17
CA LYS A 168 0.56 14.11 22.82
C LYS A 168 1.72 13.99 21.84
N ALA A 169 1.58 13.10 20.86
CA ALA A 169 2.56 12.94 19.79
C ALA A 169 2.82 14.26 19.05
N ALA A 170 4.09 14.51 18.72
CA ALA A 170 4.45 15.64 17.89
C ALA A 170 3.93 15.44 16.46
N LYS A 171 3.64 16.54 15.77
CA LYS A 171 3.20 16.48 14.38
C LYS A 171 4.33 16.03 13.48
N GLY A 172 4.04 15.17 12.51
CA GLY A 172 5.05 14.63 11.60
C GLY A 172 5.98 13.59 12.22
N VAL A 173 5.68 13.08 13.41
CA VAL A 173 6.46 12.04 14.12
C VAL A 173 5.60 10.77 14.21
N PRO A 174 5.69 9.86 13.22
CA PRO A 174 4.90 8.62 13.21
C PRO A 174 5.52 7.56 14.13
N ARG A 175 4.67 6.71 14.70
CA ARG A 175 5.07 5.49 15.41
C ARG A 175 5.23 4.29 14.48
N ALA A 176 4.43 4.24 13.40
CA ALA A 176 4.55 3.21 12.38
C ALA A 176 4.84 3.83 11.02
N LEU A 177 5.80 3.25 10.31
CA LEU A 177 6.18 3.64 8.95
C LEU A 177 5.99 2.47 8.01
N ILE A 178 5.23 2.69 6.92
CA ILE A 178 5.02 1.72 5.86
C ILE A 178 5.57 2.28 4.55
N ILE A 179 6.52 1.58 3.96
CA ILE A 179 7.15 1.95 2.68
C ILE A 179 6.61 1.03 1.58
N ALA A 180 6.08 1.63 0.52
CA ALA A 180 5.59 0.92 -0.66
C ALA A 180 6.21 1.49 -1.94
N PRO A 181 6.51 0.66 -2.97
CA PRO A 181 7.21 1.10 -4.17
C PRO A 181 6.37 2.01 -5.07
N THR A 182 5.05 1.87 -5.04
CA THR A 182 4.16 2.60 -5.92
C THR A 182 3.18 3.50 -5.16
N ARG A 183 2.77 4.59 -5.81
CA ARG A 183 1.82 5.57 -5.25
C ARG A 183 0.45 4.93 -4.98
N GLU A 184 0.03 4.09 -5.90
CA GLU A 184 -1.25 3.39 -5.86
C GLU A 184 -1.31 2.45 -4.66
N LEU A 185 -0.24 1.66 -4.45
CA LEU A 185 -0.15 0.75 -3.31
C LEU A 185 -0.09 1.53 -1.99
N ALA A 186 0.71 2.61 -1.92
CA ALA A 186 0.77 3.44 -0.72
C ALA A 186 -0.59 4.07 -0.36
N LEU A 187 -1.33 4.56 -1.36
CA LEU A 187 -2.68 5.11 -1.14
C LEU A 187 -3.69 4.02 -0.75
N GLN A 188 -3.57 2.82 -1.33
CA GLN A 188 -4.40 1.67 -0.95
C GLN A 188 -4.14 1.28 0.50
N ILE A 189 -2.87 1.08 0.89
CA ILE A 189 -2.50 0.75 2.27
C ILE A 189 -3.00 1.82 3.25
N ALA A 190 -2.90 3.10 2.89
CA ALA A 190 -3.40 4.17 3.75
C ALA A 190 -4.93 4.12 3.91
N SER A 191 -5.67 3.83 2.83
CA SER A 191 -7.13 3.64 2.89
C SER A 191 -7.51 2.43 3.73
N ASP A 192 -6.80 1.30 3.57
CA ASP A 192 -7.02 0.08 4.35
C ASP A 192 -6.70 0.33 5.85
N ALA A 193 -5.65 1.14 6.13
CA ALA A 193 -5.30 1.53 7.49
C ALA A 193 -6.36 2.45 8.14
N GLU A 194 -6.93 3.39 7.38
CA GLU A 194 -8.03 4.24 7.86
C GLU A 194 -9.28 3.40 8.15
N GLU A 195 -9.59 2.42 7.31
CA GLU A 195 -10.74 1.53 7.51
C GLU A 195 -10.53 0.58 8.69
N MET A 196 -9.35 -0.03 8.81
CA MET A 196 -9.01 -0.93 9.91
C MET A 196 -8.89 -0.18 11.24
N GLY A 197 -8.44 1.07 11.23
CA GLY A 197 -8.26 1.92 12.42
C GLY A 197 -9.44 2.82 12.76
N LYS A 198 -10.60 2.69 12.07
CA LYS A 198 -11.71 3.64 12.18
C LYS A 198 -12.32 3.77 13.59
N TYR A 199 -12.25 2.72 14.40
CA TYR A 199 -12.73 2.71 15.78
C TYR A 199 -11.65 3.06 16.79
N ALA A 200 -10.38 2.98 16.41
CA ALA A 200 -9.21 3.17 17.26
C ALA A 200 -8.67 4.62 17.31
N ASN A 201 -9.34 5.57 16.63
CA ASN A 201 -8.92 6.99 16.54
C ASN A 201 -7.44 7.17 16.12
N ILE A 202 -6.99 6.39 15.15
CA ILE A 202 -5.60 6.39 14.66
C ILE A 202 -5.43 7.39 13.52
N GLY A 203 -4.38 8.20 13.59
CA GLY A 203 -4.00 9.15 12.57
C GLY A 203 -3.19 8.50 11.44
N VAL A 204 -3.77 8.38 10.23
CA VAL A 204 -3.08 7.84 9.05
C VAL A 204 -2.79 8.96 8.05
N VAL A 205 -1.55 9.03 7.54
CA VAL A 205 -1.18 9.97 6.46
C VAL A 205 -0.43 9.24 5.37
N ALA A 206 -0.75 9.55 4.11
CA ALA A 206 -0.02 9.05 2.94
C ALA A 206 0.86 10.15 2.31
N LEU A 207 2.16 9.84 2.10
CA LEU A 207 3.11 10.70 1.39
C LEU A 207 3.55 10.05 0.08
N VAL A 208 3.00 10.54 -1.04
CA VAL A 208 3.28 9.97 -2.37
C VAL A 208 3.73 11.02 -3.36
N GLY A 209 4.68 10.67 -4.20
CA GLY A 209 5.17 11.55 -5.27
C GLY A 209 4.07 11.89 -6.29
N GLY A 210 4.22 13.03 -6.99
CA GLY A 210 3.28 13.45 -8.05
C GLY A 210 1.94 13.99 -7.56
N MET A 211 1.72 14.07 -6.25
CA MET A 211 0.64 14.82 -5.63
C MET A 211 1.16 16.15 -5.07
N ASP A 212 0.24 17.09 -4.82
CA ASP A 212 0.56 18.40 -4.28
C ASP A 212 1.32 18.29 -2.96
N TYR A 213 2.50 18.91 -2.88
CA TYR A 213 3.39 18.87 -1.73
C TYR A 213 2.80 19.62 -0.54
N ASP A 214 2.29 20.83 -0.76
CA ASP A 214 1.77 21.69 0.30
C ASP A 214 0.49 21.11 0.91
N ARG A 215 -0.32 20.41 0.10
CA ARG A 215 -1.48 19.70 0.60
C ARG A 215 -1.08 18.58 1.56
N GLN A 216 -0.08 17.77 1.20
CA GLN A 216 0.42 16.70 2.07
C GLN A 216 1.05 17.27 3.34
N ARG A 217 1.81 18.37 3.23
CA ARG A 217 2.37 19.11 4.37
C ARG A 217 1.28 19.61 5.32
N LYS A 218 0.19 20.15 4.80
CA LYS A 218 -0.96 20.56 5.59
C LYS A 218 -1.64 19.39 6.30
N GLN A 219 -1.71 18.21 5.67
CA GLN A 219 -2.26 17.00 6.30
C GLN A 219 -1.40 16.54 7.49
N LEU A 220 -0.07 16.53 7.35
CA LEU A 220 0.86 16.26 8.46
C LEU A 220 0.70 17.25 9.62
N ALA A 221 0.51 18.53 9.31
CA ALA A 221 0.35 19.59 10.31
C ALA A 221 -1.03 19.62 10.98
N ALA A 222 -2.05 18.98 10.39
CA ALA A 222 -3.43 19.06 10.86
C ALA A 222 -3.70 18.19 12.09
N ARG A 223 -3.09 16.99 12.17
CA ARG A 223 -3.33 16.01 13.25
C ARG A 223 -2.06 15.26 13.64
N SER A 224 -2.09 14.53 14.76
CA SER A 224 -1.07 13.53 15.07
C SER A 224 -1.08 12.44 14.00
N VAL A 225 0.09 11.91 13.68
CA VAL A 225 0.26 10.85 12.70
C VAL A 225 0.80 9.64 13.42
N ASP A 226 -0.02 8.59 13.55
CA ASP A 226 0.39 7.33 14.15
C ASP A 226 0.98 6.40 13.10
N ILE A 227 0.34 6.34 11.92
CA ILE A 227 0.78 5.51 10.78
C ILE A 227 1.09 6.43 9.60
N LEU A 228 2.32 6.37 9.13
CA LEU A 228 2.77 7.05 7.92
C LEU A 228 2.99 6.02 6.81
N VAL A 229 2.28 6.17 5.70
CA VAL A 229 2.46 5.33 4.50
C VAL A 229 3.13 6.16 3.42
N ALA A 230 4.23 5.69 2.84
CA ALA A 230 4.98 6.53 1.91
C ALA A 230 5.64 5.79 0.74
N THR A 231 5.83 6.52 -0.37
CA THR A 231 6.78 6.13 -1.40
C THR A 231 8.16 6.71 -1.09
N PRO A 232 9.27 5.98 -1.38
CA PRO A 232 10.61 6.35 -0.92
C PRO A 232 11.02 7.79 -1.21
N GLY A 233 10.99 8.21 -2.48
CA GLY A 233 11.46 9.55 -2.86
C GLY A 233 10.70 10.68 -2.18
N ARG A 234 9.35 10.60 -2.07
CA ARG A 234 8.54 11.62 -1.41
C ARG A 234 8.82 11.68 0.10
N LEU A 235 9.02 10.55 0.74
CA LEU A 235 9.37 10.52 2.16
C LEU A 235 10.72 11.20 2.44
N ILE A 236 11.71 10.95 1.59
CA ILE A 236 13.02 11.63 1.70
C ILE A 236 12.87 13.15 1.60
N ASP A 237 12.02 13.65 0.68
CA ASP A 237 11.77 15.09 0.56
C ASP A 237 11.25 15.68 1.88
N PHE A 238 10.28 15.00 2.52
CA PHE A 238 9.69 15.45 3.79
C PHE A 238 10.63 15.30 5.00
N VAL A 239 11.47 14.28 5.01
CA VAL A 239 12.51 14.13 6.04
C VAL A 239 13.58 15.23 5.89
N ARG A 240 14.02 15.52 4.67
CA ARG A 240 15.00 16.59 4.40
C ARG A 240 14.48 17.98 4.74
N SER A 241 13.19 18.23 4.56
CA SER A 241 12.56 19.50 4.95
C SER A 241 12.23 19.59 6.44
N SER A 242 12.53 18.53 7.23
CA SER A 242 12.19 18.41 8.65
C SER A 242 10.68 18.52 8.94
N ASP A 243 9.85 18.23 7.95
CA ASP A 243 8.40 18.09 8.14
C ASP A 243 8.02 16.71 8.71
N VAL A 244 8.92 15.73 8.58
CA VAL A 244 8.80 14.37 9.13
C VAL A 244 10.06 14.02 9.91
N ASP A 245 9.89 13.54 11.13
CA ASP A 245 10.93 12.92 11.95
C ASP A 245 10.59 11.44 12.15
N LEU A 246 11.52 10.55 11.81
CA LEU A 246 11.35 9.10 11.88
C LEU A 246 12.01 8.49 13.14
N GLY A 247 12.52 9.33 14.05
CA GLY A 247 13.24 8.89 15.24
C GLY A 247 12.43 8.05 16.22
N ASP A 248 11.10 8.18 16.21
CA ASP A 248 10.19 7.48 17.13
C ASP A 248 9.45 6.31 16.44
N VAL A 249 9.88 5.87 15.25
CA VAL A 249 9.28 4.73 14.55
C VAL A 249 9.50 3.44 15.32
N GLU A 250 8.43 2.86 15.82
CA GLU A 250 8.43 1.59 16.58
C GLU A 250 8.24 0.39 15.63
N VAL A 251 7.44 0.55 14.56
CA VAL A 251 7.20 -0.50 13.57
C VAL A 251 7.52 0.03 12.16
N LEU A 252 8.41 -0.68 11.47
CA LEU A 252 8.77 -0.44 10.07
C LEU A 252 8.24 -1.56 9.19
N VAL A 253 7.43 -1.23 8.19
CA VAL A 253 6.98 -2.17 7.16
C VAL A 253 7.59 -1.83 5.81
N LEU A 254 8.11 -2.85 5.13
CA LEU A 254 8.58 -2.79 3.75
C LEU A 254 7.72 -3.73 2.92
N ASP A 255 6.79 -3.19 2.14
CA ASP A 255 5.91 -4.01 1.28
C ASP A 255 6.38 -4.00 -0.18
N GLU A 256 6.29 -5.14 -0.84
CA GLU A 256 6.83 -5.38 -2.20
C GLU A 256 8.33 -5.04 -2.31
N ALA A 257 9.17 -5.62 -1.42
CA ALA A 257 10.61 -5.35 -1.36
C ALA A 257 11.36 -5.70 -2.66
N ASP A 258 10.99 -6.78 -3.34
CA ASP A 258 11.48 -7.17 -4.66
C ASP A 258 11.25 -6.07 -5.69
N ARG A 259 10.11 -5.41 -5.64
CA ARG A 259 9.82 -4.28 -6.53
C ARG A 259 10.60 -3.04 -6.19
N MET A 260 10.83 -2.76 -4.90
CA MET A 260 11.72 -1.66 -4.53
C MET A 260 13.13 -1.90 -5.06
N LEU A 261 13.58 -3.16 -5.11
CA LEU A 261 14.85 -3.55 -5.70
C LEU A 261 14.85 -3.34 -7.23
N SER A 262 13.89 -3.92 -7.94
CA SER A 262 13.82 -3.84 -9.41
C SER A 262 13.59 -2.41 -9.94
N MET A 263 12.95 -1.55 -9.15
CA MET A 263 12.75 -0.13 -9.48
C MET A 263 13.94 0.77 -9.08
N GLY A 264 14.98 0.21 -8.47
CA GLY A 264 16.18 0.96 -8.08
C GLY A 264 15.99 1.85 -6.84
N PHE A 265 14.98 1.60 -6.00
CA PHE A 265 14.70 2.40 -4.80
C PHE A 265 15.55 2.02 -3.57
N ILE A 266 16.37 0.98 -3.65
CA ILE A 266 17.15 0.53 -2.50
C ILE A 266 18.06 1.61 -1.89
N PRO A 267 18.72 2.50 -2.66
CA PRO A 267 19.47 3.61 -2.08
C PRO A 267 18.61 4.57 -1.25
N ASP A 268 17.38 4.84 -1.73
CA ASP A 268 16.41 5.69 -1.05
C ASP A 268 15.92 5.04 0.22
N VAL A 269 15.54 3.75 0.16
CA VAL A 269 15.10 2.96 1.31
C VAL A 269 16.19 2.90 2.38
N ARG A 270 17.45 2.66 1.99
CA ARG A 270 18.59 2.69 2.94
C ARG A 270 18.74 4.06 3.62
N THR A 271 18.50 5.14 2.87
CA THR A 271 18.54 6.50 3.43
C THR A 271 17.43 6.69 4.46
N ILE A 272 16.21 6.28 4.16
CA ILE A 272 15.07 6.35 5.08
C ILE A 272 15.34 5.55 6.36
N ILE A 273 15.80 4.31 6.22
CA ILE A 273 16.06 3.41 7.35
C ILE A 273 17.12 3.98 8.32
N ARG A 274 18.09 4.77 7.82
CA ARG A 274 19.07 5.46 8.68
C ARG A 274 18.45 6.54 9.58
N HIS A 275 17.29 7.06 9.23
CA HIS A 275 16.55 8.04 10.03
C HIS A 275 15.60 7.39 11.03
N THR A 276 15.37 6.08 10.94
CA THR A 276 14.56 5.33 11.93
C THR A 276 15.44 4.78 13.06
N PRO A 277 14.89 4.39 14.21
CA PRO A 277 15.64 3.71 15.27
C PRO A 277 16.39 2.48 14.73
N ARG A 278 17.41 2.03 15.49
CA ARG A 278 18.17 0.84 15.12
C ARG A 278 17.26 -0.38 15.07
N LYS A 279 17.62 -1.38 14.26
CA LYS A 279 16.82 -2.59 14.05
C LYS A 279 16.50 -3.38 15.33
N GLY A 280 17.28 -3.24 16.41
CA GLY A 280 16.96 -3.83 17.71
C GLY A 280 16.03 -2.99 18.59
N ASP A 281 15.77 -1.73 18.18
CA ASP A 281 14.95 -0.77 18.90
C ASP A 281 13.58 -0.55 18.22
N ARG A 282 13.31 -1.24 17.09
CA ARG A 282 12.04 -1.26 16.36
C ARG A 282 11.72 -2.66 15.87
N GLN A 283 10.46 -2.93 15.62
CA GLN A 283 10.03 -4.11 14.87
C GLN A 283 10.12 -3.85 13.36
N THR A 284 10.56 -4.84 12.57
CA THR A 284 10.63 -4.72 11.11
C THR A 284 9.88 -5.87 10.44
N LEU A 285 8.89 -5.53 9.61
CA LEU A 285 8.08 -6.47 8.85
C LEU A 285 8.38 -6.26 7.35
N LEU A 286 9.04 -7.21 6.71
CA LEU A 286 9.39 -7.14 5.30
C LEU A 286 8.59 -8.17 4.52
N TYR A 287 7.89 -7.71 3.49
CA TYR A 287 7.11 -8.57 2.60
C TYR A 287 7.61 -8.46 1.16
N SER A 288 7.67 -9.62 0.48
CA SER A 288 8.07 -9.73 -0.91
C SER A 288 7.29 -10.85 -1.59
N ALA A 289 7.07 -10.75 -2.89
CA ALA A 289 6.51 -11.84 -3.68
C ALA A 289 7.58 -12.89 -4.04
N THR A 290 8.84 -12.44 -4.17
CA THR A 290 9.98 -13.30 -4.48
C THR A 290 11.07 -13.20 -3.41
N PHE A 291 11.78 -14.31 -3.15
CA PHE A 291 12.93 -14.38 -2.24
C PHE A 291 14.21 -14.64 -3.04
N THR A 292 14.64 -13.62 -3.78
CA THR A 292 15.97 -13.64 -4.40
C THR A 292 17.06 -13.44 -3.35
N ASP A 293 18.31 -13.82 -3.66
CA ASP A 293 19.45 -13.62 -2.76
C ASP A 293 19.62 -12.15 -2.36
N ASP A 294 19.38 -11.23 -3.28
CA ASP A 294 19.44 -9.80 -3.04
C ASP A 294 18.36 -9.33 -2.04
N VAL A 295 17.12 -9.77 -2.23
CA VAL A 295 16.01 -9.46 -1.30
C VAL A 295 16.32 -10.01 0.08
N MET A 296 16.76 -11.28 0.17
CA MET A 296 17.09 -11.91 1.44
C MET A 296 18.31 -11.27 2.13
N SER A 297 19.31 -10.83 1.35
CA SER A 297 20.45 -10.08 1.86
C SER A 297 20.04 -8.75 2.47
N LEU A 298 19.15 -8.00 1.80
CA LEU A 298 18.60 -6.74 2.32
C LEU A 298 17.75 -6.98 3.58
N ALA A 299 16.89 -8.00 3.56
CA ALA A 299 16.04 -8.34 4.69
C ALA A 299 16.87 -8.61 5.96
N ARG A 300 17.91 -9.45 5.87
CA ARG A 300 18.82 -9.75 6.99
C ARG A 300 19.57 -8.52 7.50
N GLN A 301 19.87 -7.54 6.63
CA GLN A 301 20.50 -6.29 7.07
C GLN A 301 19.58 -5.44 7.95
N TRP A 302 18.26 -5.48 7.69
CA TRP A 302 17.28 -4.58 8.30
C TRP A 302 16.49 -5.20 9.44
N THR A 303 16.57 -6.53 9.64
CA THR A 303 15.87 -7.28 10.68
C THR A 303 16.83 -7.88 11.72
N VAL A 304 16.28 -8.28 12.86
CA VAL A 304 16.97 -9.01 13.93
C VAL A 304 16.20 -10.30 14.19
N ASP A 305 16.85 -11.44 14.07
CA ASP A 305 16.26 -12.77 14.34
C ASP A 305 14.86 -12.96 13.76
N ALA A 306 14.69 -12.52 12.50
CA ALA A 306 13.40 -12.47 11.87
C ALA A 306 12.83 -13.86 11.60
N LYS A 307 11.54 -14.02 11.85
CA LYS A 307 10.81 -15.21 11.41
C LYS A 307 10.61 -15.16 9.90
N VAL A 308 11.15 -16.15 9.21
CA VAL A 308 10.90 -16.33 7.77
C VAL A 308 9.60 -17.10 7.61
N ILE A 309 8.63 -16.46 6.96
CA ILE A 309 7.31 -17.01 6.65
C ILE A 309 7.22 -17.16 5.14
N GLU A 310 7.18 -18.36 4.66
CA GLU A 310 6.98 -18.66 3.25
C GLU A 310 5.65 -19.40 3.10
N ILE A 311 4.68 -18.68 2.57
CA ILE A 311 3.40 -19.30 2.22
C ILE A 311 3.56 -19.83 0.79
N ALA A 312 3.55 -21.16 0.68
CA ALA A 312 3.42 -21.78 -0.63
C ALA A 312 2.15 -21.20 -1.28
N PRO A 313 2.20 -20.76 -2.53
CA PRO A 313 0.98 -20.32 -3.20
C PRO A 313 -0.03 -21.48 -3.09
N GLU A 314 -1.20 -21.22 -2.44
CA GLU A 314 -2.33 -22.13 -2.59
C GLU A 314 -2.51 -22.32 -4.09
N GLN A 315 -2.34 -23.58 -4.55
CA GLN A 315 -2.37 -23.96 -5.95
C GLN A 315 -2.02 -22.75 -6.85
N LYS A 316 -0.85 -22.69 -7.42
CA LYS A 316 -0.28 -21.51 -8.11
C LYS A 316 -1.38 -20.57 -8.60
N SER A 317 -1.33 -19.27 -8.31
CA SER A 317 -2.33 -18.29 -8.82
C SER A 317 -2.53 -18.42 -10.34
N THR A 318 -1.66 -19.18 -10.99
CA THR A 318 -1.73 -19.66 -12.36
C THR A 318 -2.78 -20.73 -12.58
N ASP A 319 -3.18 -21.55 -11.57
CA ASP A 319 -4.17 -22.62 -11.74
C ASP A 319 -5.62 -22.08 -11.76
N SER A 320 -5.86 -20.93 -11.13
CA SER A 320 -7.15 -20.22 -11.22
C SER A 320 -7.26 -19.34 -12.47
N VAL A 321 -6.17 -19.23 -13.25
CA VAL A 321 -6.13 -18.41 -14.46
C VAL A 321 -5.92 -19.30 -15.67
N GLU A 322 -6.90 -19.38 -16.54
CA GLU A 322 -6.76 -20.00 -17.86
C GLU A 322 -5.75 -19.19 -18.69
N GLN A 323 -4.70 -19.84 -19.19
CA GLN A 323 -3.62 -19.18 -19.92
C GLN A 323 -3.59 -19.66 -21.38
N LEU A 324 -3.72 -18.70 -22.29
CA LEU A 324 -3.72 -18.95 -23.72
C LEU A 324 -2.71 -18.04 -24.41
N VAL A 325 -1.92 -18.58 -25.33
CA VAL A 325 -0.99 -17.83 -26.16
C VAL A 325 -1.43 -17.88 -27.61
N TYR A 326 -1.72 -16.74 -28.19
CA TYR A 326 -1.93 -16.63 -29.64
C TYR A 326 -0.62 -16.32 -30.36
N LEU A 327 -0.26 -17.18 -31.31
CA LEU A 327 0.85 -16.94 -32.24
C LEU A 327 0.31 -16.04 -33.37
N VAL A 328 0.75 -14.79 -33.40
CA VAL A 328 0.16 -13.79 -34.32
C VAL A 328 1.23 -12.87 -34.90
N SER A 329 1.06 -12.42 -36.14
CA SER A 329 1.96 -11.45 -36.73
C SER A 329 1.84 -10.08 -36.06
N ARG A 330 2.94 -9.29 -36.05
CA ARG A 330 2.92 -7.92 -35.51
C ARG A 330 1.81 -7.05 -36.12
N GLN A 331 1.49 -7.25 -37.40
CA GLN A 331 0.47 -6.49 -38.11
C GLN A 331 -0.95 -6.82 -37.67
N ASP A 332 -1.19 -8.07 -37.27
CA ASP A 332 -2.51 -8.58 -36.91
C ASP A 332 -2.82 -8.47 -35.40
N LYS A 333 -1.80 -8.20 -34.54
CA LYS A 333 -2.00 -8.05 -33.08
C LYS A 333 -3.19 -7.14 -32.75
N TYR A 334 -3.29 -6.00 -33.39
CA TYR A 334 -4.37 -5.06 -33.10
C TYR A 334 -5.74 -5.55 -33.53
N LYS A 335 -5.84 -6.14 -34.72
CA LYS A 335 -7.09 -6.72 -35.19
C LYS A 335 -7.57 -7.82 -34.25
N LEU A 336 -6.66 -8.73 -33.89
CA LEU A 336 -6.94 -9.80 -32.95
C LEU A 336 -7.45 -9.24 -31.61
N LEU A 337 -6.77 -8.25 -31.04
CA LEU A 337 -7.19 -7.62 -29.78
C LEU A 337 -8.59 -7.03 -29.86
N ARG A 338 -8.84 -6.17 -30.88
CA ARG A 338 -10.12 -5.50 -31.04
C ARG A 338 -11.26 -6.50 -31.25
N ASN A 339 -11.09 -7.43 -32.19
CA ASN A 339 -12.12 -8.40 -32.51
C ASN A 339 -12.38 -9.37 -31.38
N PHE A 340 -11.34 -9.80 -30.68
CA PHE A 340 -11.48 -10.65 -29.49
C PHE A 340 -12.31 -9.97 -28.39
N MET A 341 -12.06 -8.68 -28.11
CA MET A 341 -12.82 -7.93 -27.13
C MET A 341 -14.28 -7.73 -27.53
N GLN A 342 -14.54 -7.42 -28.80
CA GLN A 342 -15.90 -7.15 -29.28
C GLN A 342 -16.74 -8.42 -29.37
N LEU A 343 -16.18 -9.51 -29.88
CA LEU A 343 -16.90 -10.78 -30.03
C LEU A 343 -17.22 -11.43 -28.68
N ASN A 344 -16.33 -11.31 -27.70
CA ASN A 344 -16.55 -11.87 -26.38
C ASN A 344 -17.21 -10.87 -25.40
N GLN A 345 -17.55 -9.65 -25.83
CA GLN A 345 -18.18 -8.60 -25.02
C GLN A 345 -17.47 -8.41 -23.66
N LEU A 346 -16.13 -8.36 -23.70
CA LEU A 346 -15.33 -8.36 -22.50
C LEU A 346 -15.51 -7.08 -21.67
N GLU A 347 -15.73 -7.29 -20.38
CA GLU A 347 -15.77 -6.24 -19.38
C GLU A 347 -14.60 -6.37 -18.40
N ARG A 348 -14.09 -5.23 -17.92
CA ARG A 348 -12.96 -5.15 -16.95
C ARG A 348 -11.71 -5.91 -17.42
N VAL A 349 -11.12 -5.44 -18.50
CA VAL A 349 -9.91 -5.98 -19.11
C VAL A 349 -8.70 -5.10 -18.81
N ILE A 350 -7.57 -5.69 -18.43
CA ILE A 350 -6.29 -4.98 -18.40
C ILE A 350 -5.43 -5.48 -19.57
N VAL A 351 -4.95 -4.54 -20.38
CA VAL A 351 -4.08 -4.82 -21.53
C VAL A 351 -2.68 -4.30 -21.21
N PHE A 352 -1.70 -5.17 -21.18
CA PHE A 352 -0.31 -4.82 -20.93
C PHE A 352 0.50 -4.70 -22.22
N GLY A 353 1.32 -3.65 -22.30
CA GLY A 353 2.36 -3.48 -23.30
C GLY A 353 3.66 -3.00 -22.63
N ASN A 354 4.81 -3.32 -23.23
CA ASN A 354 6.12 -3.03 -22.63
C ASN A 354 6.49 -1.55 -22.72
N ARG A 355 6.09 -0.86 -23.80
CA ARG A 355 6.56 0.50 -24.11
C ARG A 355 5.45 1.54 -23.95
N ARG A 356 5.82 2.71 -23.44
CA ARG A 356 4.88 3.83 -23.19
C ARG A 356 4.22 4.34 -24.49
N ASP A 357 5.01 4.44 -25.56
CA ASP A 357 4.52 4.89 -26.87
C ASP A 357 3.59 3.87 -27.51
N GLU A 358 3.84 2.57 -27.34
CA GLU A 358 2.97 1.50 -27.78
C GLU A 358 1.62 1.54 -27.04
N THR A 359 1.65 1.55 -25.71
CA THR A 359 0.43 1.57 -24.89
C THR A 359 -0.42 2.81 -25.14
N ARG A 360 0.22 3.98 -25.36
CA ARG A 360 -0.50 5.21 -25.72
C ARG A 360 -1.22 5.04 -27.06
N ARG A 361 -0.49 4.64 -28.10
CA ARG A 361 -1.07 4.42 -29.44
C ARG A 361 -2.19 3.38 -29.41
N LEU A 362 -2.01 2.32 -28.61
CA LEU A 362 -3.02 1.28 -28.44
C LEU A 362 -4.29 1.82 -27.78
N ALA A 363 -4.17 2.56 -26.68
CA ALA A 363 -5.31 3.18 -26.01
C ALA A 363 -6.06 4.16 -26.92
N ASP A 364 -5.32 5.04 -27.63
CA ASP A 364 -5.90 6.01 -28.57
C ASP A 364 -6.64 5.32 -29.72
N ARG A 365 -6.10 4.20 -30.22
CA ARG A 365 -6.71 3.45 -31.31
C ARG A 365 -7.98 2.72 -30.86
N LEU A 366 -7.97 2.09 -29.68
CA LEU A 366 -9.15 1.47 -29.09
C LEU A 366 -10.28 2.48 -28.84
N GLN A 367 -9.94 3.69 -28.39
CA GLN A 367 -10.92 4.78 -28.21
C GLN A 367 -11.52 5.25 -29.56
N LYS A 368 -10.68 5.37 -30.59
CA LYS A 368 -11.16 5.73 -31.95
C LYS A 368 -12.12 4.69 -32.52
N ASP A 369 -11.90 3.42 -32.19
CA ASP A 369 -12.79 2.32 -32.61
C ASP A 369 -14.03 2.18 -31.67
N GLY A 370 -14.28 3.18 -30.78
CA GLY A 370 -15.48 3.25 -29.97
C GLY A 370 -15.43 2.43 -28.68
N LEU A 371 -14.28 1.83 -28.34
CA LEU A 371 -14.13 1.04 -27.11
C LEU A 371 -13.86 1.96 -25.89
N LYS A 372 -14.44 1.63 -24.74
CA LYS A 372 -14.25 2.39 -23.47
C LYS A 372 -12.89 2.07 -22.85
N ALA A 373 -11.82 2.50 -23.52
CA ALA A 373 -10.45 2.28 -23.10
C ALA A 373 -9.83 3.52 -22.44
N ALA A 374 -8.90 3.33 -21.53
CA ALA A 374 -8.07 4.40 -20.98
C ALA A 374 -6.61 3.97 -20.80
N LEU A 375 -5.70 4.94 -20.92
CA LEU A 375 -4.28 4.74 -20.70
C LEU A 375 -3.92 4.87 -19.22
N MET A 376 -3.10 3.93 -18.74
CA MET A 376 -2.42 3.99 -17.45
C MET A 376 -0.91 3.90 -17.69
N SER A 377 -0.22 5.02 -17.69
CA SER A 377 1.23 5.08 -17.89
C SER A 377 1.87 6.11 -16.95
N GLY A 378 3.19 6.07 -16.81
CA GLY A 378 3.92 7.02 -15.97
C GLY A 378 3.82 8.49 -16.43
N GLU A 379 3.32 8.75 -17.63
CA GLU A 379 3.19 10.10 -18.20
C GLU A 379 1.93 10.84 -17.76
N ILE A 380 0.91 10.13 -17.31
CA ILE A 380 -0.32 10.76 -16.82
C ILE A 380 -0.17 11.24 -15.38
N THR A 381 -0.76 12.41 -15.09
CA THR A 381 -0.71 12.99 -13.75
C THR A 381 -1.36 12.05 -12.72
N GLN A 382 -0.91 12.12 -11.46
CA GLN A 382 -1.43 11.27 -10.40
C GLN A 382 -2.95 11.44 -10.20
N GLN A 383 -3.46 12.66 -10.30
CA GLN A 383 -4.91 12.91 -10.21
C GLN A 383 -5.67 12.18 -11.33
N LYS A 384 -5.13 12.21 -12.56
CA LYS A 384 -5.74 11.49 -13.69
C LYS A 384 -5.66 9.97 -13.51
N ARG A 385 -4.56 9.46 -12.92
CA ARG A 385 -4.41 8.02 -12.61
C ARG A 385 -5.48 7.55 -11.61
N VAL A 386 -5.63 8.27 -10.49
CA VAL A 386 -6.66 7.96 -9.47
C VAL A 386 -8.04 7.96 -10.11
N LYS A 387 -8.37 9.01 -10.88
CA LYS A 387 -9.67 9.09 -11.58
C LYS A 387 -9.86 7.94 -12.56
N THR A 388 -8.84 7.60 -13.35
CA THR A 388 -8.90 6.49 -14.32
C THR A 388 -9.17 5.15 -13.63
N LEU A 389 -8.53 4.90 -12.48
CA LEU A 389 -8.78 3.69 -11.69
C LEU A 389 -10.21 3.66 -11.13
N GLU A 390 -10.72 4.79 -10.67
CA GLU A 390 -12.09 4.90 -10.16
C GLU A 390 -13.11 4.69 -11.30
N ASP A 391 -12.87 5.29 -12.46
CA ASP A 391 -13.70 5.10 -13.66
C ASP A 391 -13.65 3.64 -14.15
N PHE A 392 -12.53 2.93 -13.95
CA PHE A 392 -12.40 1.50 -14.27
C PHE A 392 -13.11 0.62 -13.21
N ARG A 393 -12.99 0.94 -11.93
CA ARG A 393 -13.72 0.25 -10.84
C ARG A 393 -15.24 0.38 -10.99
N SER A 394 -15.70 1.56 -11.38
CA SER A 394 -17.14 1.84 -11.58
C SER A 394 -17.70 1.36 -12.91
N GLY A 395 -16.88 0.77 -13.80
CA GLY A 395 -17.32 0.28 -15.12
C GLY A 395 -17.59 1.37 -16.16
N LYS A 396 -17.22 2.63 -15.89
CA LYS A 396 -17.24 3.70 -16.91
C LYS A 396 -16.20 3.45 -18.01
N ILE A 397 -15.12 2.81 -17.64
CA ILE A 397 -14.04 2.32 -18.51
C ILE A 397 -14.00 0.82 -18.38
N ASN A 398 -13.99 0.09 -19.51
CA ASN A 398 -13.96 -1.36 -19.54
C ASN A 398 -12.56 -1.90 -19.81
N ILE A 399 -11.68 -1.10 -20.43
CA ILE A 399 -10.35 -1.51 -20.86
C ILE A 399 -9.31 -0.54 -20.27
N LEU A 400 -8.39 -1.09 -19.49
CA LEU A 400 -7.26 -0.35 -18.96
C LEU A 400 -6.00 -0.77 -19.71
N VAL A 401 -5.40 0.12 -20.50
CA VAL A 401 -4.14 -0.13 -21.20
C VAL A 401 -2.98 0.36 -20.34
N ALA A 402 -2.07 -0.52 -19.95
CA ALA A 402 -1.02 -0.20 -18.99
C ALA A 402 0.36 -0.69 -19.41
N THR A 403 1.41 0.00 -18.93
CA THR A 403 2.77 -0.57 -18.85
C THR A 403 2.97 -1.25 -17.50
N ASP A 404 3.97 -2.13 -17.36
CA ASP A 404 4.25 -2.83 -16.10
C ASP A 404 4.38 -1.89 -14.92
N VAL A 405 5.23 -0.87 -15.03
CA VAL A 405 5.44 0.14 -13.98
C VAL A 405 4.13 0.81 -13.55
N ALA A 406 3.23 1.06 -14.48
CA ALA A 406 1.98 1.75 -14.21
C ALA A 406 0.83 0.79 -13.83
N GLY A 407 0.89 -0.45 -14.29
CA GLY A 407 -0.06 -1.51 -13.97
C GLY A 407 0.23 -2.21 -12.64
N ARG A 408 1.45 -2.07 -12.13
CA ARG A 408 1.84 -2.55 -10.81
C ARG A 408 1.11 -1.75 -9.72
N GLY A 409 0.72 -2.42 -8.63
CA GLY A 409 -0.04 -1.78 -7.54
C GLY A 409 -1.50 -1.45 -7.89
N ILE A 410 -2.02 -1.84 -9.05
CA ILE A 410 -3.44 -1.74 -9.37
C ILE A 410 -4.18 -2.88 -8.66
N HIS A 411 -4.93 -2.52 -7.62
CA HIS A 411 -5.87 -3.41 -6.96
C HIS A 411 -7.27 -3.06 -7.43
N VAL A 412 -7.79 -3.88 -8.33
CA VAL A 412 -9.18 -3.81 -8.81
C VAL A 412 -9.73 -5.23 -8.84
N ASP A 413 -10.81 -5.44 -8.11
CA ASP A 413 -11.50 -6.72 -8.09
C ASP A 413 -12.36 -6.91 -9.34
N GLY A 414 -12.61 -8.16 -9.69
CA GLY A 414 -13.45 -8.51 -10.82
C GLY A 414 -12.84 -8.23 -12.19
N VAL A 415 -11.52 -8.16 -12.31
CA VAL A 415 -10.83 -8.17 -13.61
C VAL A 415 -11.00 -9.55 -14.20
N SER A 416 -11.75 -9.62 -15.32
CA SER A 416 -12.07 -10.88 -16.00
C SER A 416 -10.90 -11.39 -16.85
N HIS A 417 -10.23 -10.48 -17.54
CA HIS A 417 -9.18 -10.82 -18.49
C HIS A 417 -7.93 -9.95 -18.30
N VAL A 418 -6.78 -10.57 -18.40
CA VAL A 418 -5.50 -9.90 -18.60
C VAL A 418 -4.99 -10.24 -20.00
N ILE A 419 -4.69 -9.23 -20.80
CA ILE A 419 -4.17 -9.42 -22.15
C ILE A 419 -2.73 -8.86 -22.20
N ASN A 420 -1.76 -9.73 -22.43
CA ASN A 420 -0.39 -9.36 -22.72
C ASN A 420 -0.26 -9.05 -24.22
N TYR A 421 -0.49 -7.79 -24.59
CA TYR A 421 -0.33 -7.33 -25.98
C TYR A 421 1.11 -7.47 -26.46
N SER A 422 2.07 -7.35 -25.55
CA SER A 422 3.47 -7.70 -25.72
C SER A 422 3.89 -8.62 -24.56
N LEU A 423 4.62 -9.70 -24.83
CA LEU A 423 5.19 -10.53 -23.80
C LEU A 423 6.14 -9.69 -22.91
N PRO A 424 6.16 -9.85 -21.60
CA PRO A 424 7.09 -9.13 -20.75
C PRO A 424 8.52 -9.58 -21.04
N GLU A 425 9.47 -8.64 -20.92
CA GLU A 425 10.91 -8.93 -21.07
C GLU A 425 11.47 -9.68 -19.84
N ASP A 426 10.86 -9.48 -18.67
CA ASP A 426 11.13 -10.16 -17.41
C ASP A 426 10.02 -11.18 -17.13
N ALA A 427 10.38 -12.44 -16.96
CA ALA A 427 9.41 -13.52 -16.72
C ALA A 427 8.62 -13.35 -15.40
N ASP A 428 9.22 -12.76 -14.36
CA ASP A 428 8.52 -12.43 -13.11
C ASP A 428 7.37 -11.42 -13.34
N ASP A 429 7.54 -10.48 -14.28
CA ASP A 429 6.48 -9.53 -14.64
C ASP A 429 5.27 -10.24 -15.24
N TYR A 430 5.44 -11.38 -15.91
CA TYR A 430 4.32 -12.19 -16.39
C TYR A 430 3.39 -12.61 -15.26
N VAL A 431 3.94 -13.20 -14.21
CA VAL A 431 3.17 -13.64 -13.03
C VAL A 431 2.47 -12.44 -12.36
N HIS A 432 3.16 -11.32 -12.28
CA HIS A 432 2.58 -10.07 -11.74
C HIS A 432 1.45 -9.50 -12.59
N ARG A 433 1.51 -9.64 -13.92
CA ARG A 433 0.44 -9.21 -14.84
C ARG A 433 -0.78 -10.11 -14.69
N ILE A 434 -0.61 -11.43 -14.81
CA ILE A 434 -1.73 -12.36 -14.75
C ILE A 434 -2.38 -12.40 -13.36
N GLY A 435 -1.63 -12.16 -12.30
CA GLY A 435 -2.15 -12.00 -10.94
C GLY A 435 -3.04 -10.76 -10.75
N ARG A 436 -3.42 -10.01 -11.81
CA ARG A 436 -4.48 -9.00 -11.78
C ARG A 436 -5.87 -9.60 -11.96
N THR A 437 -5.99 -10.83 -12.47
CA THR A 437 -7.23 -11.62 -12.57
C THR A 437 -7.15 -12.87 -11.69
N GLY A 438 -8.22 -13.66 -11.58
CA GLY A 438 -8.24 -14.90 -10.80
C GLY A 438 -8.08 -14.69 -9.28
N ARG A 439 -8.59 -13.59 -8.71
CA ARG A 439 -8.46 -13.25 -7.30
C ARG A 439 -9.68 -13.67 -6.49
N ALA A 440 -9.48 -13.83 -5.16
CA ALA A 440 -10.55 -14.11 -4.20
C ALA A 440 -11.42 -15.33 -4.57
N GLY A 441 -10.82 -16.40 -5.12
CA GLY A 441 -11.52 -17.62 -5.49
C GLY A 441 -12.32 -17.53 -6.80
N THR A 442 -12.17 -16.44 -7.58
CA THR A 442 -12.76 -16.36 -8.93
C THR A 442 -11.79 -16.91 -9.97
N THR A 443 -12.33 -17.45 -11.07
CA THR A 443 -11.53 -17.81 -12.25
C THR A 443 -11.22 -16.59 -13.09
N GLY A 444 -10.03 -16.55 -13.70
CA GLY A 444 -9.61 -15.50 -14.61
C GLY A 444 -9.07 -16.06 -15.91
N THR A 445 -8.91 -15.20 -16.92
CA THR A 445 -8.31 -15.60 -18.19
C THR A 445 -7.15 -14.67 -18.52
N SER A 446 -5.99 -15.24 -18.85
CA SER A 446 -4.83 -14.55 -19.38
C SER A 446 -4.61 -14.91 -20.85
N ILE A 447 -4.51 -13.89 -21.70
CA ILE A 447 -4.25 -14.07 -23.12
C ILE A 447 -2.97 -13.34 -23.46
N SER A 448 -2.04 -14.05 -24.07
CA SER A 448 -0.77 -13.49 -24.52
C SER A 448 -0.63 -13.54 -26.02
N PHE A 449 -0.13 -12.46 -26.63
CA PHE A 449 0.17 -12.39 -28.06
C PHE A 449 1.67 -12.53 -28.25
N ALA A 450 2.08 -13.69 -28.78
CA ALA A 450 3.47 -13.97 -29.13
C ALA A 450 3.68 -13.75 -30.63
N THR A 451 4.74 -13.01 -30.94
CA THR A 451 5.19 -12.78 -32.33
C THR A 451 6.52 -13.45 -32.58
N GLU A 452 6.98 -13.40 -33.81
CA GLU A 452 8.31 -13.87 -34.20
C GLU A 452 9.44 -13.18 -33.40
N ASP A 453 9.20 -11.92 -32.94
CA ASP A 453 10.20 -11.13 -32.24
C ASP A 453 10.29 -11.43 -30.75
N ASP A 454 9.26 -12.00 -30.13
CA ASP A 454 9.16 -12.16 -28.67
C ASP A 454 8.82 -13.61 -28.21
N ALA A 455 8.51 -14.52 -29.14
CA ALA A 455 8.18 -15.91 -28.81
C ALA A 455 9.32 -16.68 -28.09
N PHE A 456 10.57 -16.24 -28.24
CA PHE A 456 11.72 -16.84 -27.53
C PHE A 456 11.68 -16.62 -26.02
N LEU A 457 10.88 -15.69 -25.51
CA LEU A 457 10.65 -15.45 -24.07
C LEU A 457 9.75 -16.52 -23.44
N LEU A 458 8.95 -17.24 -24.22
CA LEU A 458 7.98 -18.20 -23.70
C LEU A 458 8.56 -19.28 -22.79
N PRO A 459 9.72 -19.93 -23.12
CA PRO A 459 10.27 -20.98 -22.27
C PRO A 459 10.64 -20.51 -20.85
N GLU A 460 11.15 -19.30 -20.72
CA GLU A 460 11.48 -18.71 -19.43
C GLU A 460 10.21 -18.34 -18.65
N ILE A 461 9.24 -17.73 -19.31
CA ILE A 461 7.94 -17.42 -18.74
C ILE A 461 7.23 -18.69 -18.25
N GLU A 462 7.22 -19.79 -19.04
CA GLU A 462 6.67 -21.08 -18.64
C GLU A 462 7.34 -21.65 -17.39
N THR A 463 8.66 -21.48 -17.29
CA THR A 463 9.45 -21.92 -16.13
C THR A 463 9.04 -21.18 -14.86
N VAL A 464 8.93 -19.84 -14.92
CA VAL A 464 8.56 -19.01 -13.79
C VAL A 464 7.08 -19.18 -13.44
N ALA A 465 6.20 -19.21 -14.44
CA ALA A 465 4.78 -19.47 -14.24
C ALA A 465 4.50 -20.91 -13.75
N GLY A 466 5.44 -21.84 -14.00
CA GLY A 466 5.36 -23.24 -13.61
C GLY A 466 4.29 -24.04 -14.37
N VAL A 467 3.85 -23.55 -15.54
CA VAL A 467 2.86 -24.19 -16.40
C VAL A 467 3.30 -24.15 -17.84
N LYS A 468 2.93 -25.20 -18.59
CA LYS A 468 3.07 -25.19 -20.05
C LYS A 468 1.94 -24.41 -20.67
N MET A 469 2.27 -23.44 -21.52
CA MET A 469 1.30 -22.58 -22.16
C MET A 469 0.76 -23.23 -23.44
N LYS A 470 -0.57 -23.13 -23.61
CA LYS A 470 -1.22 -23.56 -24.82
C LYS A 470 -1.03 -22.50 -25.92
N CYS A 471 -0.10 -22.77 -26.85
CA CYS A 471 0.11 -21.92 -28.02
C CYS A 471 -0.80 -22.34 -29.17
N VAL A 472 -1.58 -21.40 -29.70
CA VAL A 472 -2.51 -21.64 -30.82
C VAL A 472 -2.44 -20.49 -31.82
N TYR A 473 -2.81 -20.76 -33.06
CA TYR A 473 -3.08 -19.70 -34.04
C TYR A 473 -4.50 -19.16 -33.81
N PRO A 474 -4.72 -17.83 -33.96
CA PRO A 474 -6.06 -17.26 -33.86
C PRO A 474 -6.98 -17.80 -34.93
N ASP A 475 -8.28 -17.96 -34.60
CA ASP A 475 -9.30 -18.29 -35.56
C ASP A 475 -9.29 -17.19 -36.67
N PRO A 476 -9.38 -17.56 -37.96
CA PRO A 476 -9.45 -16.60 -39.08
C PRO A 476 -10.48 -15.50 -38.87
N ASN A 477 -11.64 -15.82 -38.28
CA ASN A 477 -12.70 -14.85 -37.97
C ASN A 477 -12.24 -13.73 -37.02
N LEU A 478 -11.26 -14.01 -36.17
CA LEU A 478 -10.67 -13.01 -35.26
C LEU A 478 -9.73 -12.03 -36.01
N LEU A 479 -9.33 -12.38 -37.23
CA LEU A 479 -8.42 -11.57 -38.06
C LEU A 479 -9.15 -10.89 -39.21
N GLU A 480 -10.43 -11.18 -39.42
CA GLU A 480 -11.25 -10.51 -40.44
C GLU A 480 -11.64 -9.09 -39.98
N ALA A 481 -12.00 -8.25 -40.97
CA ALA A 481 -12.49 -6.91 -40.68
C ALA A 481 -13.93 -6.99 -40.15
N VAL A 482 -14.14 -6.54 -38.91
CA VAL A 482 -15.48 -6.31 -38.35
C VAL A 482 -15.91 -4.90 -38.66
#